data_09657c18b8a07d5b66afc5f656d29dd8
#
_entry.id   09657c18b8a07d5b66afc5f656d29dd8
#
_cell.length_a   1.000
_cell.length_b   1.000
_cell.length_c   1.000
_cell.angle_alpha   90.00
_cell.angle_beta   90.00
_cell.angle_gamma   90.00
#
_symmetry.space_group_name_H-M   'P 1'
#
loop_
_entity.id
_entity.type
_entity.pdbx_description
1 polymer ?
#
loop_
_entity_poly.entity_id
_entity_poly.type
_entity_poly.pdbx_seq_one_letter_code
_entity_poly.pdbx_strand_id
1 'polypeptide(L)'
;VLLLPRDPDGSSAALRSALGQRFGVELGVIIADSAGRAWRHGVTGMALGVAGLPALMDLRGQPDLEGRPLAVSLTGFADQIASAAQLLMGEGAEGQPAVWIQGLSWQGENNAARDLIRPPEQDLFR
;
A
#
# COMPACT_ATOMS: atom_id res chain seq x y z
N VAL A 1 20.00 11.48 7.36
CA VAL A 1 18.57 11.81 7.23
C VAL A 1 18.14 11.40 5.83
N LEU A 2 17.20 10.45 5.72
CA LEU A 2 16.56 10.11 4.47
C LEU A 2 15.44 11.13 4.21
N LEU A 3 15.39 11.63 2.99
CA LEU A 3 14.31 12.53 2.57
C LEU A 3 13.22 11.69 1.91
N LEU A 4 11.99 11.85 2.39
CA LEU A 4 10.82 11.27 1.74
C LEU A 4 10.61 11.91 0.35
N PRO A 5 10.10 11.17 -0.63
CA PRO A 5 9.77 11.74 -1.94
C PRO A 5 8.72 12.86 -1.78
N ARG A 6 8.86 13.93 -2.56
CA ARG A 6 7.89 15.06 -2.55
C ARG A 6 6.53 14.64 -3.10
N ASP A 7 6.54 13.73 -4.07
CA ASP A 7 5.35 13.12 -4.69
C ASP A 7 5.58 11.61 -4.75
N PRO A 8 5.18 10.86 -3.70
CA PRO A 8 5.39 9.43 -3.64
C PRO A 8 4.60 8.65 -4.70
N ASP A 9 3.36 9.05 -4.99
CA ASP A 9 2.54 8.41 -6.03
C ASP A 9 3.15 8.62 -7.42
N GLY A 10 3.58 9.83 -7.74
CA GLY A 10 4.29 10.15 -8.97
C GLY A 10 5.63 9.40 -9.08
N SER A 11 6.36 9.26 -7.99
CA SER A 11 7.60 8.48 -7.93
C SER A 11 7.34 6.99 -8.17
N SER A 12 6.28 6.43 -7.60
CA SER A 12 5.85 5.04 -7.84
C SER A 12 5.46 4.82 -9.30
N ALA A 13 4.74 5.78 -9.91
CA ALA A 13 4.36 5.72 -11.32
C ALA A 13 5.58 5.76 -12.25
N ALA A 14 6.56 6.62 -11.97
CA ALA A 14 7.80 6.69 -12.73
C ALA A 14 8.62 5.39 -12.64
N LEU A 15 8.75 4.82 -11.44
CA LEU A 15 9.42 3.53 -11.23
C LEU A 15 8.70 2.40 -11.97
N ARG A 16 7.37 2.34 -11.87
CA ARG A 16 6.54 1.36 -12.59
C ARG A 16 6.78 1.42 -14.09
N SER A 17 6.76 2.63 -14.67
CA SER A 17 7.00 2.83 -16.10
C SER A 17 8.40 2.37 -16.51
N ALA A 18 9.44 2.77 -15.77
CA ALA A 18 10.82 2.41 -16.07
C ALA A 18 11.06 0.90 -15.98
N LEU A 19 10.54 0.24 -14.95
CA LEU A 19 10.67 -1.21 -14.77
C LEU A 19 9.87 -1.98 -15.83
N GLY A 20 8.64 -1.55 -16.12
CA GLY A 20 7.81 -2.14 -17.17
C GLY A 20 8.47 -2.08 -18.55
N GLN A 21 9.03 -0.93 -18.91
CA GLN A 21 9.77 -0.75 -20.18
C GLN A 21 11.02 -1.62 -20.22
N ARG A 22 11.79 -1.69 -19.12
CA ARG A 22 13.04 -2.43 -19.07
C ARG A 22 12.85 -3.94 -19.15
N PHE A 23 11.82 -4.46 -18.49
CA PHE A 23 11.65 -5.91 -18.31
C PHE A 23 10.45 -6.49 -19.10
N GLY A 24 9.66 -5.66 -19.75
CA GLY A 24 8.49 -6.11 -20.52
C GLY A 24 7.40 -6.72 -19.66
N VAL A 25 7.20 -6.23 -18.43
CA VAL A 25 6.26 -6.79 -17.45
C VAL A 25 5.28 -5.75 -16.95
N GLU A 26 4.05 -6.19 -16.68
CA GLU A 26 3.07 -5.42 -15.92
C GLU A 26 3.29 -5.68 -14.42
N LEU A 27 3.42 -4.61 -13.65
CA LEU A 27 3.63 -4.71 -12.21
C LEU A 27 2.98 -3.55 -11.46
N GLY A 28 2.69 -3.77 -10.20
CA GLY A 28 2.40 -2.71 -9.23
C GLY A 28 3.68 -2.27 -8.52
N VAL A 29 3.78 -0.99 -8.17
CA VAL A 29 4.90 -0.45 -7.40
C VAL A 29 4.36 0.28 -6.18
N ILE A 30 4.92 -0.03 -5.02
CA ILE A 30 4.65 0.64 -3.75
C ILE A 30 5.96 1.21 -3.23
N ILE A 31 5.97 2.50 -2.90
CA ILE A 31 7.00 3.11 -2.07
C ILE A 31 6.46 3.08 -0.65
N ALA A 32 7.21 2.49 0.26
CA ALA A 32 6.79 2.27 1.63
C ALA A 32 7.79 2.86 2.63
N ASP A 33 7.31 3.16 3.81
CA ASP A 33 8.10 3.48 4.99
C ASP A 33 7.49 2.77 6.21
N SER A 34 8.16 2.80 7.33
CA SER A 34 7.63 2.29 8.58
C SER A 34 7.00 3.41 9.41
N ALA A 35 5.87 3.14 10.03
CA ALA A 35 5.20 4.09 10.90
C ALA A 35 4.62 3.42 12.15
N GLY A 36 4.62 4.19 13.24
CA GLY A 36 3.91 3.81 14.46
C GLY A 36 2.40 3.86 14.28
N ARG A 37 1.70 3.14 15.13
CA ARG A 37 0.23 3.11 15.15
C ARG A 37 -0.28 3.51 16.53
N ALA A 38 -1.40 4.22 16.56
CA ALA A 38 -2.09 4.51 17.81
C ALA A 38 -2.37 3.20 18.60
N TRP A 39 -2.20 3.25 19.92
CA TRP A 39 -2.52 2.16 20.88
C TRP A 39 -1.68 0.87 20.74
N ARG A 40 -0.64 0.86 19.89
CA ARG A 40 0.22 -0.31 19.69
C ARG A 40 1.69 0.06 19.74
N HIS A 41 2.48 -0.76 20.40
CA HIS A 41 3.93 -0.71 20.28
C HIS A 41 4.39 -1.25 18.93
N GLY A 42 5.55 -0.78 18.48
CA GLY A 42 6.20 -1.19 17.25
C GLY A 42 5.69 -0.41 16.02
N VAL A 43 6.46 -0.50 14.97
CA VAL A 43 6.17 0.07 13.65
C VAL A 43 5.63 -1.00 12.71
N THR A 44 5.04 -0.58 11.61
CA THR A 44 4.59 -1.45 10.52
C THR A 44 4.79 -0.73 9.20
N GLY A 45 4.97 -1.47 8.11
CA GLY A 45 5.07 -0.91 6.78
C GLY A 45 3.77 -0.23 6.37
N MET A 46 3.90 0.97 5.83
CA MET A 46 2.80 1.76 5.29
C MET A 46 3.16 2.25 3.89
N ALA A 47 2.18 2.26 3.00
CA ALA A 47 2.35 2.76 1.64
C ALA A 47 2.35 4.28 1.63
N LEU A 48 3.42 4.87 1.13
CA LEU A 48 3.54 6.31 0.89
C LEU A 48 3.14 6.67 -0.54
N GLY A 49 3.42 5.80 -1.50
CA GLY A 49 3.09 5.98 -2.90
C GLY A 49 2.75 4.67 -3.57
N VAL A 50 1.78 4.68 -4.47
CA VAL A 50 1.24 3.48 -5.13
C VAL A 50 1.04 3.73 -6.62
N ALA A 51 1.38 2.75 -7.44
CA ALA A 51 1.09 2.77 -8.88
C ALA A 51 0.81 1.36 -9.41
N GLY A 52 -0.25 1.21 -10.21
CA GLY A 52 -0.59 -0.03 -10.91
C GLY A 52 -1.34 -1.07 -10.08
N LEU A 53 -1.82 -0.69 -8.89
CA LEU A 53 -2.68 -1.49 -8.02
C LEU A 53 -3.53 -0.56 -7.16
N PRO A 54 -4.64 -1.03 -6.55
CA PRO A 54 -5.39 -0.22 -5.61
C PRO A 54 -4.62 -0.05 -4.29
N ALA A 55 -4.58 1.17 -3.77
CA ALA A 55 -4.12 1.42 -2.40
C ALA A 55 -5.21 1.04 -1.40
N LEU A 56 -6.44 1.47 -1.67
CA LEU A 56 -7.63 1.19 -0.88
C LEU A 56 -8.62 0.38 -1.70
N MET A 57 -9.10 -0.74 -1.17
CA MET A 57 -10.19 -1.52 -1.77
C MET A 57 -11.47 -1.36 -0.98
N ASP A 58 -12.54 -1.00 -1.67
CA ASP A 58 -13.90 -0.96 -1.12
C ASP A 58 -14.58 -2.31 -1.38
N LEU A 59 -14.80 -3.05 -0.31
CA LEU A 59 -15.47 -4.35 -0.35
C LEU A 59 -16.95 -4.27 0.05
N ARG A 60 -17.46 -3.07 0.31
CA ARG A 60 -18.88 -2.90 0.66
C ARG A 60 -19.77 -3.36 -0.48
N GLY A 61 -20.83 -4.07 -0.14
CA GLY A 61 -21.75 -4.68 -1.10
C GLY A 61 -21.30 -6.04 -1.65
N GLN A 62 -20.02 -6.43 -1.48
CA GLN A 62 -19.58 -7.78 -1.82
C GLN A 62 -20.15 -8.78 -0.81
N PRO A 63 -20.49 -10.01 -1.25
CA PRO A 63 -21.02 -11.01 -0.37
C PRO A 63 -19.94 -11.56 0.59
N ASP A 64 -20.33 -11.82 1.83
CA ASP A 64 -19.56 -12.66 2.74
C ASP A 64 -19.72 -14.16 2.37
N LEU A 65 -19.13 -15.03 3.18
CA LEU A 65 -19.17 -16.48 2.96
C LEU A 65 -20.62 -17.06 2.96
N GLU A 66 -21.55 -16.38 3.61
CA GLU A 66 -22.96 -16.75 3.72
C GLU A 66 -23.86 -15.98 2.74
N GLY A 67 -23.26 -15.19 1.84
CA GLY A 67 -23.95 -14.41 0.81
C GLY A 67 -24.51 -13.06 1.30
N ARG A 68 -24.21 -12.63 2.54
CA ARG A 68 -24.66 -11.35 3.08
C ARG A 68 -23.73 -10.21 2.61
N PRO A 69 -24.27 -9.05 2.19
CA PRO A 69 -23.44 -7.95 1.74
C PRO A 69 -22.62 -7.35 2.90
N LEU A 70 -21.32 -7.15 2.67
CA LEU A 70 -20.44 -6.44 3.60
C LEU A 70 -20.88 -4.98 3.70
N ALA A 71 -21.04 -4.48 4.93
CA ALA A 71 -21.59 -3.14 5.16
C ALA A 71 -20.50 -2.05 5.30
N VAL A 72 -19.32 -2.39 5.85
CA VAL A 72 -18.30 -1.41 6.27
C VAL A 72 -16.87 -1.75 5.85
N SER A 73 -16.66 -2.81 5.10
CA SER A 73 -15.33 -3.34 4.84
C SER A 73 -14.58 -2.51 3.80
N LEU A 74 -13.59 -1.77 4.29
CA LEU A 74 -12.56 -1.11 3.49
C LEU A 74 -11.20 -1.73 3.83
N THR A 75 -10.41 -2.04 2.83
CA THR A 75 -9.10 -2.69 3.00
C THR A 75 -7.99 -1.79 2.50
N GLY A 76 -7.07 -1.40 3.37
CA GLY A 76 -5.81 -0.73 3.02
C GLY A 76 -4.86 -1.74 2.35
N PHE A 77 -5.13 -2.07 1.09
CA PHE A 77 -4.45 -3.16 0.39
C PHE A 77 -2.96 -2.91 0.22
N ALA A 78 -2.58 -1.68 -0.15
CA ALA A 78 -1.18 -1.31 -0.27
C ALA A 78 -0.44 -1.33 1.08
N ASP A 79 -1.09 -0.94 2.17
CA ASP A 79 -0.50 -1.04 3.52
C ASP A 79 -0.27 -2.50 3.94
N GLN A 80 -1.17 -3.40 3.59
CA GLN A 80 -0.99 -4.83 3.85
C GLN A 80 0.22 -5.38 3.10
N ILE A 81 0.39 -5.01 1.83
CA ILE A 81 1.55 -5.39 1.02
C ILE A 81 2.84 -4.79 1.58
N ALA A 82 2.83 -3.50 1.92
CA ALA A 82 3.96 -2.82 2.54
C ALA A 82 4.38 -3.49 3.85
N SER A 83 3.40 -3.81 4.72
CA SER A 83 3.67 -4.53 5.98
C SER A 83 4.24 -5.93 5.75
N ALA A 84 3.77 -6.66 4.73
CA ALA A 84 4.32 -7.97 4.38
C ALA A 84 5.76 -7.86 3.85
N ALA A 85 6.04 -6.87 3.00
CA ALA A 85 7.38 -6.61 2.46
C ALA A 85 8.37 -6.27 3.58
N GLN A 86 7.94 -5.50 4.59
CA GLN A 86 8.79 -5.07 5.70
C GLN A 86 9.35 -6.25 6.52
N LEU A 87 8.66 -7.38 6.58
CA LEU A 87 9.20 -8.60 7.22
C LEU A 87 10.54 -9.05 6.64
N LEU A 88 10.80 -8.74 5.36
CA LEU A 88 12.05 -9.06 4.68
C LEU A 88 12.97 -7.84 4.56
N MET A 89 12.40 -6.64 4.42
CA MET A 89 13.20 -5.40 4.33
C MET A 89 13.88 -5.08 5.65
N GLY A 90 13.21 -5.38 6.78
CA GLY A 90 13.70 -5.07 8.13
C GLY A 90 13.65 -3.58 8.46
N GLU A 91 14.18 -3.24 9.64
CA GLU A 91 14.27 -1.87 10.17
C GLU A 91 15.74 -1.45 10.43
N GLY A 92 16.66 -2.34 10.27
CA GLY A 92 18.06 -2.16 10.67
C GLY A 92 19.03 -2.20 9.51
N ALA A 93 19.99 -3.12 9.57
CA ALA A 93 21.10 -3.22 8.64
C ALA A 93 20.94 -4.38 7.63
N GLU A 94 19.71 -4.79 7.34
CA GLU A 94 19.41 -5.93 6.46
C GLU A 94 19.83 -5.66 5.00
N GLY A 95 19.89 -4.39 4.59
CA GLY A 95 20.36 -3.99 3.27
C GLY A 95 19.44 -4.44 2.12
N GLN A 96 18.15 -4.64 2.39
CA GLN A 96 17.15 -5.06 1.41
C GLN A 96 16.18 -3.91 1.10
N PRO A 97 16.53 -3.00 0.17
CA PRO A 97 15.71 -1.82 -0.11
C PRO A 97 14.49 -2.11 -0.98
N ALA A 98 14.35 -3.33 -1.51
CA ALA A 98 13.24 -3.71 -2.37
C ALA A 98 12.87 -5.19 -2.19
N VAL A 99 11.58 -5.47 -2.25
CA VAL A 99 11.02 -6.83 -2.17
C VAL A 99 10.09 -7.05 -3.36
N TRP A 100 10.20 -8.22 -3.96
CA TRP A 100 9.30 -8.69 -5.01
C TRP A 100 8.23 -9.62 -4.40
N ILE A 101 6.96 -9.26 -4.58
CA ILE A 101 5.82 -10.08 -4.15
C ILE A 101 5.04 -10.51 -5.39
N GLN A 102 4.76 -11.80 -5.51
CA GLN A 102 3.98 -12.35 -6.61
C GLN A 102 2.85 -13.25 -6.11
N GLY A 103 1.90 -13.54 -7.00
CA GLY A 103 0.75 -14.40 -6.66
C GLY A 103 -0.41 -13.65 -6.04
N LEU A 104 -0.32 -12.31 -5.89
CA LEU A 104 -1.45 -11.50 -5.48
C LEU A 104 -2.38 -11.23 -6.67
N SER A 105 -3.68 -11.25 -6.40
CA SER A 105 -4.72 -10.80 -7.32
C SER A 105 -5.63 -9.81 -6.60
N TRP A 106 -6.16 -8.85 -7.34
CA TRP A 106 -7.09 -7.87 -6.79
C TRP A 106 -8.18 -7.54 -7.80
N GLN A 107 -9.27 -6.99 -7.28
CA GLN A 107 -10.37 -6.44 -8.04
C GLN A 107 -10.53 -4.96 -7.68
N GLY A 108 -11.11 -4.20 -8.59
CA GLY A 108 -11.33 -2.77 -8.42
C GLY A 108 -10.36 -1.92 -9.23
N GLU A 109 -10.60 -0.62 -9.23
CA GLU A 109 -9.79 0.36 -9.93
C GLU A 109 -8.52 0.71 -9.14
N ASN A 110 -7.45 1.02 -9.86
CA ASN A 110 -6.25 1.54 -9.25
C ASN A 110 -6.53 2.93 -8.67
N ASN A 111 -6.07 3.14 -7.44
CA ASN A 111 -6.14 4.43 -6.77
C ASN A 111 -4.80 4.75 -6.10
N ALA A 112 -4.66 5.95 -5.56
CA ALA A 112 -3.40 6.47 -5.05
C ALA A 112 -3.24 6.23 -3.54
N ALA A 113 -2.01 6.30 -3.02
CA ALA A 113 -1.76 6.16 -1.58
C ALA A 113 -2.47 7.25 -0.75
N ARG A 114 -2.68 8.44 -1.32
CA ARG A 114 -3.46 9.50 -0.67
C ARG A 114 -4.89 9.09 -0.31
N ASP A 115 -5.47 8.11 -1.02
CA ASP A 115 -6.83 7.62 -0.76
C ASP A 115 -6.91 6.75 0.51
N LEU A 116 -5.76 6.34 1.06
CA LEU A 116 -5.66 5.70 2.38
C LEU A 116 -5.84 6.70 3.54
N ILE A 117 -5.62 7.99 3.28
CA ILE A 117 -5.70 9.03 4.30
C ILE A 117 -7.17 9.40 4.51
N ARG A 118 -7.65 9.26 5.74
CA ARG A 118 -9.02 9.66 6.08
C ARG A 118 -9.19 11.17 5.92
N PRO A 119 -10.31 11.61 5.37
CA PRO A 119 -10.66 13.03 5.41
C PRO A 119 -10.80 13.50 6.86
N PRO A 120 -10.49 14.79 7.17
CA PRO A 120 -10.44 15.30 8.54
C PRO A 120 -11.70 15.04 9.37
N GLU A 121 -12.87 15.08 8.74
CA GLU A 121 -14.17 14.81 9.38
C GLU A 121 -14.40 13.35 9.78
N GLN A 122 -13.59 12.43 9.26
CA GLN A 122 -13.62 11.00 9.58
C GLN A 122 -12.42 10.56 10.42
N ASP A 123 -11.52 11.50 10.75
CA ASP A 123 -10.34 11.20 11.55
C ASP A 123 -10.68 11.25 13.04
N LEU A 124 -10.63 10.09 13.69
CA LEU A 124 -10.96 9.95 15.11
C LEU A 124 -9.87 10.44 16.07
N PHE A 125 -8.71 10.89 15.54
CA PHE A 125 -7.53 11.26 16.32
C PHE A 125 -7.13 12.73 16.17
N ARG A 126 -7.97 13.53 15.57
CA ARG A 126 -7.84 15.01 15.44
C ARG A 126 -8.80 15.73 16.34
#